data_9b52ed278c6d297f6096e68151cf173b
#
_entry.id   9b52ed278c6d297f6096e68151cf173b
#
_cell.length_a   1.000
_cell.length_b   1.000
_cell.length_c   1.000
_cell.angle_alpha   90.00
_cell.angle_beta   90.00
_cell.angle_gamma   90.00
#
_symmetry.space_group_name_H-M   'P 1'
#
loop_
_entity.id
_entity.type
_entity.pdbx_description
1 polymer ?
#
loop_
_entity_poly.entity_id
_entity_poly.type
_entity_poly.pdbx_seq_one_letter_code
_entity_poly.pdbx_strand_id
1 'polypeptide(L)'
;INLAPGTKASQVSNIANDLARSLAVKSVRVVEVIEGKSSIGIEIPNPKRKVVTLYSSIDEHSKDSLKPLEFCIGKDIAGESAKIDLQQLPHLLIAGTTGSGKSVGVNTILLNLLRNNSPTDLKLLLIDPKMLELSVYDDIPHLITPVITDMQKAANGLNWCVKEMDKRYKLMSILGVRSLEGYNQKALKPSSIPQEQKELLMEELNGDITPLPYIVVVIDELADLMMVTGKKVEQLIAVSYTHLRAHETSS
;
A
#
# COMPACT_ATOMS: atom_id res chain seq x y z
N ILE A 1 28.72 -4.19 14.40
CA ILE A 1 29.90 -4.64 15.18
C ILE A 1 30.20 -6.07 14.83
N ASN A 2 31.47 -6.38 14.55
CA ASN A 2 31.92 -7.76 14.40
C ASN A 2 32.24 -8.35 15.76
N LEU A 3 31.67 -9.50 16.07
CA LEU A 3 31.98 -10.19 17.33
C LEU A 3 33.31 -10.94 17.23
N ALA A 4 34.04 -11.01 18.35
CA ALA A 4 35.22 -11.85 18.41
C ALA A 4 34.83 -13.33 18.32
N PRO A 5 35.70 -14.22 17.78
CA PRO A 5 35.42 -15.64 17.71
C PRO A 5 35.05 -16.21 19.06
N GLY A 6 33.94 -16.95 19.15
CA GLY A 6 33.41 -17.53 20.39
C GLY A 6 32.47 -16.62 21.20
N THR A 7 32.30 -15.35 20.85
CA THR A 7 31.33 -14.45 21.49
C THR A 7 29.94 -14.65 20.89
N LYS A 8 28.94 -14.90 21.76
CA LYS A 8 27.54 -15.04 21.32
C LYS A 8 26.86 -13.66 21.28
N ALA A 9 26.02 -13.41 20.27
CA ALA A 9 25.23 -12.17 20.15
C ALA A 9 24.39 -11.88 21.40
N SER A 10 23.81 -12.92 22.02
CA SER A 10 23.03 -12.80 23.24
C SER A 10 23.83 -12.24 24.45
N GLN A 11 25.15 -12.40 24.48
CA GLN A 11 25.97 -11.78 25.53
C GLN A 11 25.98 -10.24 25.40
N VAL A 12 25.95 -9.74 24.19
CA VAL A 12 25.84 -8.28 23.93
C VAL A 12 24.45 -7.76 24.24
N SER A 13 23.41 -8.53 23.88
CA SER A 13 22.01 -8.18 24.21
C SER A 13 21.80 -8.07 25.73
N ASN A 14 22.42 -8.96 26.52
CA ASN A 14 22.31 -8.96 27.98
C ASN A 14 22.91 -7.70 28.64
N ILE A 15 23.89 -7.06 28.02
CA ILE A 15 24.52 -5.85 28.54
C ILE A 15 23.96 -4.54 27.90
N ALA A 16 22.86 -4.61 27.21
CA ALA A 16 22.27 -3.45 26.50
C ALA A 16 21.99 -2.26 27.44
N ASN A 17 21.54 -2.53 28.70
CA ASN A 17 21.32 -1.50 29.71
C ASN A 17 22.62 -0.84 30.20
N ASP A 18 23.69 -1.61 30.30
CA ASP A 18 25.02 -1.11 30.69
C ASP A 18 25.63 -0.27 29.58
N LEU A 19 25.43 -0.69 28.31
CA LEU A 19 25.79 0.08 27.14
C LEU A 19 25.03 1.40 27.10
N ALA A 20 23.73 1.39 27.36
CA ALA A 20 22.90 2.61 27.39
C ALA A 20 23.42 3.59 28.47
N ARG A 21 23.76 3.09 29.66
CA ARG A 21 24.34 3.89 30.73
C ARG A 21 25.71 4.46 30.37
N SER A 22 26.58 3.64 29.79
CA SER A 22 27.93 4.07 29.38
C SER A 22 27.94 5.09 28.29
N LEU A 23 26.96 5.01 27.37
CA LEU A 23 26.76 5.95 26.25
C LEU A 23 25.92 7.16 26.64
N ALA A 24 25.43 7.24 27.88
CA ALA A 24 24.54 8.29 28.37
C ALA A 24 23.29 8.49 27.49
N VAL A 25 22.70 7.38 26.98
CA VAL A 25 21.49 7.37 26.17
C VAL A 25 20.34 6.69 26.89
N LYS A 26 19.10 6.98 26.49
CA LYS A 26 17.90 6.45 27.14
C LYS A 26 17.77 4.93 27.02
N SER A 27 18.16 4.39 25.87
CA SER A 27 18.11 2.95 25.59
C SER A 27 19.07 2.60 24.45
N VAL A 28 19.47 1.33 24.41
CA VAL A 28 20.22 0.73 23.31
C VAL A 28 19.47 -0.51 22.87
N ARG A 29 19.29 -0.69 21.56
CA ARG A 29 18.72 -1.91 20.99
C ARG A 29 19.80 -2.70 20.27
N VAL A 30 19.92 -3.96 20.60
CA VAL A 30 20.86 -4.87 19.93
C VAL A 30 20.09 -5.68 18.90
N VAL A 31 20.55 -5.63 17.64
CA VAL A 31 20.03 -6.41 16.51
C VAL A 31 21.00 -7.58 16.30
N GLU A 32 20.61 -8.75 16.75
CA GLU A 32 21.48 -9.93 16.77
C GLU A 32 21.75 -10.49 15.37
N VAL A 33 20.82 -10.32 14.44
CA VAL A 33 20.92 -10.83 13.07
C VAL A 33 20.66 -9.70 12.10
N ILE A 34 21.62 -9.44 11.21
CA ILE A 34 21.46 -8.55 10.06
C ILE A 34 21.58 -9.42 8.81
N GLU A 35 20.57 -9.45 8.00
CA GLU A 35 20.52 -10.25 6.78
C GLU A 35 21.74 -9.96 5.87
N GLY A 36 22.40 -11.02 5.43
CA GLY A 36 23.61 -10.94 4.59
C GLY A 36 24.88 -10.46 5.29
N LYS A 37 24.89 -10.30 6.63
CA LYS A 37 26.08 -9.88 7.40
C LYS A 37 26.37 -10.82 8.57
N SER A 38 27.65 -11.03 8.86
CA SER A 38 28.12 -11.77 10.04
C SER A 38 28.27 -10.89 11.30
N SER A 39 27.88 -9.62 11.23
CA SER A 39 27.97 -8.65 12.31
C SER A 39 26.61 -8.43 12.99
N ILE A 40 26.63 -7.99 14.24
CA ILE A 40 25.46 -7.50 14.96
C ILE A 40 25.29 -5.98 14.79
N GLY A 41 24.05 -5.48 14.94
CA GLY A 41 23.72 -4.06 14.97
C GLY A 41 23.57 -3.56 16.41
N ILE A 42 24.02 -2.32 16.67
CA ILE A 42 23.67 -1.58 17.88
C ILE A 42 22.98 -0.29 17.45
N GLU A 43 21.68 -0.19 17.74
CA GLU A 43 20.88 0.99 17.48
C GLU A 43 20.89 1.92 18.70
N ILE A 44 21.30 3.17 18.48
CA ILE A 44 21.40 4.18 19.53
C ILE A 44 20.48 5.34 19.13
N PRO A 45 19.59 5.85 20.02
CA PRO A 45 18.77 7.00 19.72
C PRO A 45 19.62 8.22 19.34
N ASN A 46 19.29 8.86 18.22
CA ASN A 46 19.98 10.08 17.81
C ASN A 46 19.63 11.24 18.77
N PRO A 47 20.59 11.84 19.46
CA PRO A 47 20.35 12.97 20.37
C PRO A 47 19.81 14.21 19.65
N LYS A 48 20.15 14.38 18.37
CA LYS A 48 19.62 15.45 17.52
C LYS A 48 18.68 14.85 16.48
N ARG A 49 17.38 14.78 16.83
CA ARG A 49 16.36 14.31 15.88
C ARG A 49 16.26 15.25 14.69
N LYS A 50 16.37 14.71 13.49
CA LYS A 50 16.05 15.40 12.24
C LYS A 50 14.65 15.02 11.80
N VAL A 51 13.87 16.01 11.38
CA VAL A 51 12.55 15.75 10.78
C VAL A 51 12.81 15.18 9.38
N VAL A 52 12.25 13.99 9.12
CA VAL A 52 12.21 13.41 7.78
C VAL A 52 10.96 13.95 7.10
N THR A 53 11.13 14.85 6.13
CA THR A 53 10.01 15.41 5.37
C THR A 53 9.64 14.48 4.22
N LEU A 54 8.38 14.51 3.80
CA LEU A 54 7.94 13.78 2.60
C LEU A 54 8.78 14.18 1.39
N TYR A 55 9.07 15.47 1.22
CA TYR A 55 9.93 15.98 0.14
C TYR A 55 11.31 15.30 0.13
N SER A 56 12.00 15.24 1.29
CA SER A 56 13.32 14.60 1.37
C SER A 56 13.31 13.09 1.11
N SER A 57 12.15 12.44 1.26
CA SER A 57 12.00 11.01 1.00
C SER A 57 11.67 10.72 -0.48
N ILE A 58 11.06 11.68 -1.17
CA ILE A 58 10.64 11.56 -2.57
C ILE A 58 11.75 12.02 -3.53
N ASP A 59 12.52 13.06 -3.16
CA ASP A 59 13.44 13.77 -4.05
C ASP A 59 14.64 12.93 -4.51
N GLU A 60 15.00 11.89 -3.75
CA GLU A 60 16.08 10.97 -4.09
C GLU A 60 15.74 10.03 -5.27
N HIS A 61 14.50 10.10 -5.80
CA HIS A 61 14.04 9.16 -6.83
C HIS A 61 13.35 9.92 -7.95
N SER A 62 13.86 9.79 -9.15
CA SER A 62 13.18 10.27 -10.36
C SER A 62 11.80 9.58 -10.48
N LYS A 63 10.80 10.30 -11.00
CA LYS A 63 9.46 9.74 -11.27
C LYS A 63 9.49 8.44 -12.08
N ASP A 64 10.52 8.26 -12.91
CA ASP A 64 10.66 7.14 -13.84
C ASP A 64 11.11 5.82 -13.18
N SER A 65 11.43 5.83 -11.88
CA SER A 65 11.93 4.65 -11.18
C SER A 65 10.93 4.00 -10.22
N LEU A 66 9.76 4.61 -10.01
CA LEU A 66 8.73 4.08 -9.10
C LEU A 66 7.68 3.27 -9.86
N LYS A 67 7.28 2.14 -9.29
CA LYS A 67 6.11 1.39 -9.77
C LYS A 67 4.83 2.19 -9.47
N PRO A 68 3.72 1.93 -10.21
CA PRO A 68 2.49 2.71 -10.07
C PRO A 68 1.98 2.85 -8.64
N LEU A 69 2.02 1.76 -7.84
CA LEU A 69 1.52 1.76 -6.47
C LEU A 69 2.64 1.71 -5.42
N GLU A 70 3.88 2.06 -5.80
CA GLU A 70 5.01 2.19 -4.88
C GLU A 70 4.99 3.56 -4.21
N PHE A 71 5.22 3.59 -2.90
CA PHE A 71 5.33 4.83 -2.12
C PHE A 71 6.45 4.73 -1.09
N CYS A 72 6.99 5.88 -0.70
CA CYS A 72 7.99 5.98 0.34
C CYS A 72 7.32 6.38 1.67
N ILE A 73 7.60 5.62 2.73
CA ILE A 73 7.07 5.89 4.08
C ILE A 73 8.04 6.67 4.96
N GLY A 74 9.26 6.85 4.52
CA GLY A 74 10.30 7.54 5.30
C GLY A 74 11.70 7.02 4.99
N LYS A 75 12.58 7.10 5.97
CA LYS A 75 13.95 6.58 5.87
C LYS A 75 14.19 5.48 6.90
N ASP A 76 14.97 4.50 6.51
CA ASP A 76 15.43 3.45 7.42
C ASP A 76 16.58 3.93 8.33
N ILE A 77 17.11 3.04 9.15
CA ILE A 77 18.21 3.34 10.08
C ILE A 77 19.54 3.65 9.37
N ALA A 78 19.70 3.26 8.12
CA ALA A 78 20.88 3.59 7.29
C ALA A 78 20.73 4.94 6.59
N GLY A 79 19.53 5.53 6.63
CA GLY A 79 19.19 6.77 5.95
C GLY A 79 18.65 6.59 4.55
N GLU A 80 18.49 5.34 4.10
CA GLU A 80 17.92 5.00 2.81
C GLU A 80 16.39 5.12 2.82
N SER A 81 15.80 5.38 1.66
CA SER A 81 14.35 5.52 1.54
C SER A 81 13.64 4.17 1.68
N ALA A 82 12.75 4.07 2.68
CA ALA A 82 11.94 2.89 2.91
C ALA A 82 10.69 2.92 2.01
N LYS A 83 10.66 2.01 1.02
CA LYS A 83 9.60 1.92 0.02
C LYS A 83 8.69 0.73 0.26
N ILE A 84 7.43 0.89 -0.05
CA ILE A 84 6.42 -0.16 -0.03
C ILE A 84 5.67 -0.13 -1.37
N ASP A 85 5.43 -1.31 -1.92
CA ASP A 85 4.63 -1.50 -3.14
C ASP A 85 3.29 -2.15 -2.75
N LEU A 86 2.18 -1.41 -2.90
CA LEU A 86 0.85 -1.93 -2.60
C LEU A 86 0.44 -3.11 -3.48
N GLN A 87 1.02 -3.27 -4.66
CA GLN A 87 0.74 -4.43 -5.51
C GLN A 87 1.23 -5.74 -4.88
N GLN A 88 2.28 -5.68 -4.06
CA GLN A 88 2.81 -6.83 -3.32
C GLN A 88 2.07 -7.09 -2.00
N LEU A 89 1.23 -6.15 -1.58
CA LEU A 89 0.42 -6.25 -0.37
C LEU A 89 -1.05 -6.19 -0.78
N PRO A 90 -1.81 -7.29 -0.73
CA PRO A 90 -3.24 -7.24 -1.07
C PRO A 90 -3.98 -6.24 -0.21
N HIS A 91 -3.60 -6.11 1.07
CA HIS A 91 -4.14 -5.14 2.02
C HIS A 91 -3.04 -4.61 2.94
N LEU A 92 -3.14 -3.34 3.30
CA LEU A 92 -2.27 -2.68 4.27
C LEU A 92 -3.12 -2.18 5.44
N LEU A 93 -2.89 -2.72 6.64
CA LEU A 93 -3.50 -2.22 7.86
C LEU A 93 -2.55 -1.24 8.55
N ILE A 94 -3.03 -0.01 8.80
CA ILE A 94 -2.30 1.03 9.52
C ILE A 94 -2.99 1.25 10.85
N ALA A 95 -2.30 0.98 11.95
CA ALA A 95 -2.80 1.15 13.30
C ALA A 95 -1.89 2.07 14.11
N GLY A 96 -2.48 2.85 15.00
CA GLY A 96 -1.74 3.73 15.90
C GLY A 96 -2.66 4.44 16.89
N THR A 97 -2.12 4.82 18.04
CA THR A 97 -2.80 5.65 19.02
C THR A 97 -2.88 7.10 18.54
N THR A 98 -3.75 7.89 19.14
CA THR A 98 -3.84 9.34 18.86
C THR A 98 -2.45 9.98 19.01
N GLY A 99 -2.04 10.74 17.99
CA GLY A 99 -0.72 11.39 17.97
C GLY A 99 0.43 10.48 17.49
N SER A 100 0.17 9.21 17.12
CA SER A 100 1.20 8.30 16.61
C SER A 100 1.66 8.62 15.18
N GLY A 101 0.90 9.45 14.46
CA GLY A 101 1.17 9.81 13.06
C GLY A 101 0.38 8.99 12.05
N LYS A 102 -0.69 8.25 12.44
CA LYS A 102 -1.56 7.50 11.51
C LYS A 102 -2.02 8.38 10.34
N SER A 103 -2.62 9.52 10.63
CA SER A 103 -3.12 10.46 9.62
C SER A 103 -2.01 10.99 8.72
N VAL A 104 -0.85 11.31 9.28
CA VAL A 104 0.32 11.72 8.51
C VAL A 104 0.79 10.59 7.58
N GLY A 105 0.79 9.35 8.08
CA GLY A 105 1.14 8.16 7.28
C GLY A 105 0.17 7.95 6.12
N VAL A 106 -1.15 8.02 6.37
CA VAL A 106 -2.18 7.89 5.32
C VAL A 106 -2.04 9.00 4.27
N ASN A 107 -1.87 10.25 4.69
CA ASN A 107 -1.64 11.38 3.79
C ASN A 107 -0.33 11.20 2.99
N THR A 108 0.73 10.69 3.61
CA THR A 108 1.99 10.37 2.91
C THR A 108 1.76 9.38 1.77
N ILE A 109 0.99 8.31 2.02
CA ILE A 109 0.65 7.31 1.00
C ILE A 109 -0.14 7.96 -0.13
N LEU A 110 -1.23 8.65 0.19
CA LEU A 110 -2.10 9.30 -0.80
C LEU A 110 -1.33 10.29 -1.68
N LEU A 111 -0.52 11.16 -1.08
CA LEU A 111 0.28 12.14 -1.83
C LEU A 111 1.31 11.49 -2.74
N ASN A 112 1.96 10.39 -2.32
CA ASN A 112 2.85 9.64 -3.20
C ASN A 112 2.09 9.04 -4.39
N LEU A 113 0.95 8.38 -4.14
CA LEU A 113 0.14 7.76 -5.18
C LEU A 113 -0.38 8.80 -6.19
N LEU A 114 -0.90 9.94 -5.70
CA LEU A 114 -1.41 11.03 -6.54
C LEU A 114 -0.29 11.70 -7.36
N ARG A 115 0.91 11.83 -6.80
CA ARG A 115 2.06 12.38 -7.51
C ARG A 115 2.52 11.49 -8.67
N ASN A 116 2.45 10.18 -8.47
CA ASN A 116 3.04 9.20 -9.39
C ASN A 116 2.08 8.75 -10.50
N ASN A 117 0.77 8.93 -10.31
CA ASN A 117 -0.24 8.43 -11.23
C ASN A 117 -1.17 9.54 -11.73
N SER A 118 -1.57 9.44 -12.98
CA SER A 118 -2.63 10.28 -13.53
C SER A 118 -4.03 9.75 -13.13
N PRO A 119 -5.11 10.54 -13.27
CA PRO A 119 -6.47 10.07 -13.03
C PRO A 119 -6.94 8.94 -13.96
N THR A 120 -6.24 8.72 -15.06
CA THR A 120 -6.49 7.60 -15.99
C THR A 120 -5.81 6.32 -15.54
N ASP A 121 -4.77 6.41 -14.70
CA ASP A 121 -3.99 5.28 -14.26
C ASP A 121 -4.35 4.81 -12.85
N LEU A 122 -4.88 5.74 -12.02
CA LEU A 122 -5.27 5.48 -10.64
C LEU A 122 -6.62 6.10 -10.32
N LYS A 123 -7.49 5.32 -9.70
CA LYS A 123 -8.74 5.76 -9.09
C LYS A 123 -8.74 5.47 -7.59
N LEU A 124 -9.35 6.36 -6.84
CA LEU A 124 -9.46 6.29 -5.39
C LEU A 124 -10.92 6.18 -4.96
N LEU A 125 -11.18 5.30 -3.99
CA LEU A 125 -12.40 5.27 -3.20
C LEU A 125 -12.02 5.60 -1.75
N LEU A 126 -12.42 6.77 -1.27
CA LEU A 126 -12.07 7.26 0.07
C LEU A 126 -13.29 7.17 0.99
N ILE A 127 -13.11 6.59 2.17
CA ILE A 127 -14.16 6.40 3.19
C ILE A 127 -13.66 7.04 4.49
N ASP A 128 -14.32 8.13 4.92
CA ASP A 128 -14.00 8.89 6.12
C ASP A 128 -15.29 9.21 6.90
N PRO A 129 -15.71 8.32 7.80
CA PRO A 129 -16.94 8.49 8.57
C PRO A 129 -16.95 9.71 9.45
N LYS A 130 -15.77 10.16 9.89
CA LYS A 130 -15.61 11.28 10.84
C LYS A 130 -15.42 12.63 10.15
N MET A 131 -15.24 12.64 8.83
CA MET A 131 -14.97 13.86 8.03
C MET A 131 -13.74 14.66 8.52
N LEU A 132 -12.71 13.99 9.02
CA LEU A 132 -11.58 14.66 9.66
C LEU A 132 -10.29 14.62 8.82
N GLU A 133 -10.07 13.53 8.09
CA GLU A 133 -8.75 13.23 7.53
C GLU A 133 -8.73 13.30 6.00
N LEU A 134 -9.80 12.82 5.33
CA LEU A 134 -9.80 12.63 3.88
C LEU A 134 -10.62 13.67 3.11
N SER A 135 -11.39 14.53 3.78
CA SER A 135 -12.20 15.56 3.15
C SER A 135 -11.40 16.58 2.33
N VAL A 136 -10.11 16.75 2.63
CA VAL A 136 -9.21 17.62 1.86
C VAL A 136 -8.97 17.12 0.42
N TYR A 137 -9.33 15.86 0.14
CA TYR A 137 -9.21 15.25 -1.19
C TYR A 137 -10.51 15.29 -2.01
N ASP A 138 -11.59 15.90 -1.49
CA ASP A 138 -12.80 16.06 -2.29
C ASP A 138 -12.49 16.82 -3.59
N ASP A 139 -13.24 16.49 -4.62
CA ASP A 139 -13.15 17.09 -5.96
C ASP A 139 -11.87 16.80 -6.77
N ILE A 140 -10.93 15.96 -6.26
CA ILE A 140 -9.80 15.56 -7.10
C ILE A 140 -10.26 14.58 -8.20
N PRO A 141 -9.69 14.67 -9.42
CA PRO A 141 -10.15 13.87 -10.58
C PRO A 141 -9.87 12.36 -10.43
N HIS A 142 -9.10 11.95 -9.45
CA HIS A 142 -8.83 10.55 -9.13
C HIS A 142 -9.99 9.86 -8.41
N LEU A 143 -10.92 10.60 -7.80
CA LEU A 143 -12.02 10.01 -7.06
C LEU A 143 -13.02 9.30 -7.99
N ILE A 144 -13.49 8.12 -7.56
CA ILE A 144 -14.60 7.41 -8.19
C ILE A 144 -15.93 8.08 -7.83
N THR A 145 -16.04 8.56 -6.60
CA THR A 145 -17.18 9.27 -6.01
C THR A 145 -16.63 10.25 -4.97
N PRO A 146 -17.36 11.31 -4.59
CA PRO A 146 -16.98 12.14 -3.45
C PRO A 146 -16.65 11.31 -2.22
N VAL A 147 -15.83 11.84 -1.30
CA VAL A 147 -15.45 11.13 -0.07
C VAL A 147 -16.69 10.60 0.65
N ILE A 148 -16.72 9.32 0.92
CA ILE A 148 -17.89 8.66 1.52
C ILE A 148 -17.84 8.83 3.02
N THR A 149 -18.84 9.51 3.58
CA THR A 149 -18.97 9.77 5.01
C THR A 149 -20.09 8.94 5.66
N ASP A 150 -21.04 8.45 4.86
CA ASP A 150 -22.14 7.62 5.29
C ASP A 150 -21.78 6.13 5.22
N MET A 151 -22.03 5.40 6.31
CA MET A 151 -21.65 3.99 6.45
C MET A 151 -22.41 3.06 5.51
N GLN A 152 -23.67 3.36 5.18
CA GLN A 152 -24.43 2.55 4.23
C GLN A 152 -23.90 2.75 2.81
N LYS A 153 -23.54 3.97 2.46
CA LYS A 153 -22.86 4.28 1.19
C LYS A 153 -21.49 3.63 1.12
N ALA A 154 -20.75 3.57 2.24
CA ALA A 154 -19.47 2.88 2.32
C ALA A 154 -19.61 1.39 2.02
N ALA A 155 -20.60 0.71 2.61
CA ALA A 155 -20.90 -0.70 2.32
C ALA A 155 -21.28 -0.91 0.83
N ASN A 156 -22.01 0.02 0.25
CA ASN A 156 -22.36 -0.04 -1.19
C ASN A 156 -21.12 0.18 -2.08
N GLY A 157 -20.23 1.11 -1.72
CA GLY A 157 -18.97 1.33 -2.40
C GLY A 157 -18.06 0.10 -2.39
N LEU A 158 -17.92 -0.57 -1.24
CA LEU A 158 -17.16 -1.82 -1.14
C LEU A 158 -17.81 -2.95 -1.95
N ASN A 159 -19.12 -3.06 -1.95
CA ASN A 159 -19.84 -4.02 -2.80
C ASN A 159 -19.57 -3.76 -4.30
N TRP A 160 -19.52 -2.49 -4.69
CA TRP A 160 -19.17 -2.13 -6.06
C TRP A 160 -17.73 -2.55 -6.39
N CYS A 161 -16.76 -2.36 -5.46
CA CYS A 161 -15.39 -2.80 -5.66
C CYS A 161 -15.29 -4.31 -5.91
N VAL A 162 -16.05 -5.14 -5.18
CA VAL A 162 -16.06 -6.59 -5.40
C VAL A 162 -16.61 -6.93 -6.80
N LYS A 163 -17.72 -6.31 -7.21
CA LYS A 163 -18.27 -6.52 -8.56
C LYS A 163 -17.32 -6.07 -9.65
N GLU A 164 -16.64 -4.95 -9.45
CA GLU A 164 -15.63 -4.45 -10.40
C GLU A 164 -14.43 -5.40 -10.47
N MET A 165 -14.00 -5.96 -9.35
CA MET A 165 -12.95 -6.98 -9.31
C MET A 165 -13.35 -8.22 -10.11
N ASP A 166 -14.56 -8.77 -9.89
CA ASP A 166 -15.07 -9.93 -10.62
C ASP A 166 -15.15 -9.65 -12.13
N LYS A 167 -15.62 -8.46 -12.52
CA LYS A 167 -15.62 -8.01 -13.91
C LYS A 167 -14.21 -8.02 -14.50
N ARG A 168 -13.24 -7.45 -13.79
CA ARG A 168 -11.84 -7.41 -14.24
C ARG A 168 -11.22 -8.79 -14.39
N TYR A 169 -11.52 -9.72 -13.46
CA TYR A 169 -11.10 -11.12 -13.60
C TYR A 169 -11.66 -11.76 -14.86
N LYS A 170 -12.94 -11.52 -15.17
CA LYS A 170 -13.55 -12.00 -16.40
C LYS A 170 -12.86 -11.47 -17.65
N LEU A 171 -12.57 -10.16 -17.68
CA LEU A 171 -11.84 -9.53 -18.80
C LEU A 171 -10.42 -10.11 -18.96
N MET A 172 -9.70 -10.28 -17.86
CA MET A 172 -8.36 -10.88 -17.88
C MET A 172 -8.40 -12.34 -18.33
N SER A 173 -9.42 -13.10 -17.91
CA SER A 173 -9.64 -14.48 -18.34
C SER A 173 -9.90 -14.58 -19.85
N ILE A 174 -10.73 -13.71 -20.43
CA ILE A 174 -10.99 -13.65 -21.88
C ILE A 174 -9.68 -13.45 -22.64
N LEU A 175 -8.79 -12.59 -22.14
CA LEU A 175 -7.48 -12.32 -22.77
C LEU A 175 -6.41 -13.36 -22.44
N GLY A 176 -6.66 -14.30 -21.52
CA GLY A 176 -5.65 -15.26 -21.05
C GLY A 176 -4.46 -14.59 -20.36
N VAL A 177 -4.70 -13.46 -19.66
CA VAL A 177 -3.67 -12.75 -18.86
C VAL A 177 -3.97 -12.88 -17.38
N ARG A 178 -2.93 -12.74 -16.54
CA ARG A 178 -3.03 -12.96 -15.08
C ARG A 178 -2.90 -11.68 -14.26
N SER A 179 -2.63 -10.53 -14.90
CA SER A 179 -2.44 -9.26 -14.20
C SER A 179 -3.11 -8.11 -14.95
N LEU A 180 -3.39 -7.02 -14.22
CA LEU A 180 -3.92 -5.79 -14.80
C LEU A 180 -2.95 -5.17 -15.81
N GLU A 181 -1.63 -5.25 -15.55
CA GLU A 181 -0.60 -4.81 -16.49
C GLU A 181 -0.68 -5.59 -17.80
N GLY A 182 -0.83 -6.92 -17.72
CA GLY A 182 -0.99 -7.78 -18.88
C GLY A 182 -2.23 -7.43 -19.70
N TYR A 183 -3.35 -7.14 -19.02
CA TYR A 183 -4.55 -6.63 -19.67
C TYR A 183 -4.28 -5.28 -20.36
N ASN A 184 -3.72 -4.32 -19.63
CA ASN A 184 -3.47 -2.96 -20.12
C ASN A 184 -2.49 -2.95 -21.31
N GLN A 185 -1.46 -3.79 -21.31
CA GLN A 185 -0.55 -3.92 -22.45
C GLN A 185 -1.27 -4.37 -23.72
N LYS A 186 -2.24 -5.31 -23.61
CA LYS A 186 -3.05 -5.75 -24.75
C LYS A 186 -4.09 -4.69 -25.14
N ALA A 187 -4.70 -4.01 -24.17
CA ALA A 187 -5.67 -2.95 -24.41
C ALA A 187 -5.06 -1.74 -25.14
N LEU A 188 -3.77 -1.46 -24.94
CA LEU A 188 -3.03 -0.42 -25.70
C LEU A 188 -2.80 -0.81 -27.15
N LYS A 189 -2.91 -2.10 -27.53
CA LYS A 189 -2.73 -2.60 -28.90
C LYS A 189 -3.92 -3.49 -29.30
N PRO A 190 -5.15 -2.93 -29.42
CA PRO A 190 -6.35 -3.73 -29.68
C PRO A 190 -6.29 -4.52 -30.98
N SER A 191 -5.50 -4.07 -31.97
CA SER A 191 -5.28 -4.77 -33.22
C SER A 191 -4.57 -6.13 -33.07
N SER A 192 -3.86 -6.34 -31.96
CA SER A 192 -3.18 -7.60 -31.65
C SER A 192 -4.09 -8.64 -31.00
N ILE A 193 -5.30 -8.26 -30.59
CA ILE A 193 -6.28 -9.15 -29.95
C ILE A 193 -7.04 -9.92 -31.02
N PRO A 194 -7.17 -11.26 -30.93
CA PRO A 194 -8.00 -12.07 -31.82
C PRO A 194 -9.44 -11.56 -31.86
N GLN A 195 -10.08 -11.63 -33.05
CA GLN A 195 -11.41 -11.03 -33.27
C GLN A 195 -12.47 -11.58 -32.31
N GLU A 196 -12.48 -12.88 -32.06
CA GLU A 196 -13.39 -13.54 -31.13
C GLU A 196 -13.28 -12.99 -29.69
N GLN A 197 -12.03 -12.86 -29.17
CA GLN A 197 -11.79 -12.28 -27.84
C GLN A 197 -12.19 -10.81 -27.79
N LYS A 198 -11.99 -10.08 -28.90
CA LYS A 198 -12.34 -8.65 -29.01
C LYS A 198 -13.83 -8.43 -28.91
N GLU A 199 -14.64 -9.24 -29.57
CA GLU A 199 -16.09 -9.18 -29.50
C GLU A 199 -16.60 -9.46 -28.08
N LEU A 200 -16.08 -10.51 -27.42
CA LEU A 200 -16.42 -10.84 -26.04
C LEU A 200 -16.01 -9.70 -25.07
N LEU A 201 -14.87 -9.08 -25.27
CA LEU A 201 -14.42 -7.95 -24.44
C LEU A 201 -15.31 -6.73 -24.61
N MET A 202 -15.66 -6.38 -25.85
CA MET A 202 -16.52 -5.23 -26.16
C MET A 202 -17.93 -5.43 -25.59
N GLU A 203 -18.47 -6.64 -25.63
CA GLU A 203 -19.72 -7.01 -25.00
C GLU A 203 -19.64 -6.83 -23.47
N GLU A 204 -18.61 -7.36 -22.81
CA GLU A 204 -18.45 -7.28 -21.35
C GLU A 204 -18.20 -5.84 -20.86
N LEU A 205 -17.48 -5.04 -21.65
CA LEU A 205 -17.18 -3.65 -21.35
C LEU A 205 -18.38 -2.72 -21.67
N ASN A 206 -19.32 -3.16 -22.51
CA ASN A 206 -20.34 -2.32 -23.15
C ASN A 206 -19.71 -1.12 -23.89
N GLY A 207 -18.56 -1.32 -24.53
CA GLY A 207 -17.84 -0.26 -25.22
C GLY A 207 -16.45 -0.67 -25.71
N ASP A 208 -15.60 0.32 -25.89
CA ASP A 208 -14.26 0.13 -26.42
C ASP A 208 -13.30 -0.51 -25.42
N ILE A 209 -12.32 -1.24 -25.96
CA ILE A 209 -11.24 -1.85 -25.16
C ILE A 209 -10.22 -0.75 -24.84
N THR A 210 -10.19 -0.36 -23.58
CA THR A 210 -9.27 0.67 -23.05
C THR A 210 -8.52 0.15 -21.84
N PRO A 211 -7.32 0.70 -21.55
CA PRO A 211 -6.63 0.41 -20.29
C PRO A 211 -7.49 0.72 -19.08
N LEU A 212 -7.39 -0.11 -18.06
CA LEU A 212 -8.11 0.02 -16.80
C LEU A 212 -7.19 0.62 -15.72
N PRO A 213 -7.66 1.62 -14.94
CA PRO A 213 -6.89 2.17 -13.83
C PRO A 213 -6.74 1.19 -12.68
N TYR A 214 -5.69 1.34 -11.88
CA TYR A 214 -5.67 0.79 -10.54
C TYR A 214 -6.79 1.42 -9.70
N ILE A 215 -7.32 0.66 -8.76
CA ILE A 215 -8.29 1.16 -7.78
C ILE A 215 -7.71 0.93 -6.39
N VAL A 216 -7.54 2.02 -5.64
CA VAL A 216 -7.10 1.98 -4.24
C VAL A 216 -8.24 2.45 -3.36
N VAL A 217 -8.62 1.61 -2.40
CA VAL A 217 -9.63 1.92 -1.40
C VAL A 217 -8.94 2.31 -0.11
N VAL A 218 -9.27 3.46 0.44
CA VAL A 218 -8.73 3.94 1.72
C VAL A 218 -9.88 4.14 2.70
N ILE A 219 -9.76 3.50 3.86
CA ILE A 219 -10.72 3.59 4.96
C ILE A 219 -9.98 4.17 6.15
N ASP A 220 -10.35 5.38 6.58
CA ASP A 220 -9.68 6.05 7.70
C ASP A 220 -9.90 5.30 9.02
N GLU A 221 -11.13 4.94 9.33
CA GLU A 221 -11.45 4.22 10.57
C GLU A 221 -12.26 2.94 10.28
N LEU A 222 -11.54 1.83 10.18
CA LEU A 222 -12.14 0.53 9.90
C LEU A 222 -13.07 0.07 11.01
N ALA A 223 -12.78 0.40 12.28
CA ALA A 223 -13.59 0.01 13.42
C ALA A 223 -15.01 0.55 13.33
N ASP A 224 -15.18 1.82 12.95
CA ASP A 224 -16.50 2.45 12.81
C ASP A 224 -17.32 1.76 11.71
N LEU A 225 -16.68 1.41 10.61
CA LEU A 225 -17.31 0.68 9.51
C LEU A 225 -17.75 -0.73 9.94
N MET A 226 -16.91 -1.44 10.69
CA MET A 226 -17.22 -2.78 11.22
C MET A 226 -18.35 -2.75 12.24
N MET A 227 -18.45 -1.72 13.06
CA MET A 227 -19.54 -1.58 14.04
C MET A 227 -20.92 -1.42 13.39
N VAL A 228 -21.02 -0.73 12.28
CA VAL A 228 -22.30 -0.43 11.60
C VAL A 228 -22.67 -1.51 10.60
N THR A 229 -21.73 -2.02 9.86
CA THR A 229 -21.98 -2.94 8.73
C THR A 229 -21.53 -4.39 9.00
N GLY A 230 -20.80 -4.60 10.10
CA GLY A 230 -20.47 -5.89 10.69
C GLY A 230 -19.99 -6.96 9.69
N LYS A 231 -20.66 -8.11 9.73
CA LYS A 231 -20.31 -9.29 8.92
C LYS A 231 -20.22 -9.04 7.41
N LYS A 232 -20.94 -8.05 6.89
CA LYS A 232 -20.98 -7.79 5.45
C LYS A 232 -19.65 -7.23 4.95
N VAL A 233 -19.06 -6.28 5.68
CA VAL A 233 -17.76 -5.70 5.33
C VAL A 233 -16.62 -6.69 5.56
N GLU A 234 -16.70 -7.46 6.66
CA GLU A 234 -15.75 -8.53 6.92
C GLU A 234 -15.71 -9.55 5.76
N GLN A 235 -16.90 -9.96 5.29
CA GLN A 235 -17.01 -10.85 4.13
C GLN A 235 -16.44 -10.23 2.85
N LEU A 236 -16.72 -8.95 2.59
CA LEU A 236 -16.21 -8.26 1.40
C LEU A 236 -14.67 -8.16 1.41
N ILE A 237 -14.08 -7.85 2.57
CA ILE A 237 -12.63 -7.83 2.73
C ILE A 237 -12.05 -9.25 2.60
N ALA A 238 -12.68 -10.25 3.22
CA ALA A 238 -12.24 -11.63 3.13
C ALA A 238 -12.32 -12.18 1.69
N VAL A 239 -13.37 -11.86 0.94
CA VAL A 239 -13.53 -12.24 -0.46
C VAL A 239 -12.43 -11.61 -1.31
N SER A 240 -12.15 -10.33 -1.15
CA SER A 240 -11.06 -9.68 -1.89
C SER A 240 -9.70 -10.30 -1.57
N TYR A 241 -9.45 -10.67 -0.31
CA TYR A 241 -8.22 -11.34 0.10
C TYR A 241 -8.08 -12.76 -0.49
N THR A 242 -9.15 -13.55 -0.50
CA THR A 242 -9.12 -14.93 -1.02
C THR A 242 -8.95 -14.94 -2.54
N HIS A 243 -9.60 -14.03 -3.26
CA HIS A 243 -9.45 -13.91 -4.71
C HIS A 243 -8.04 -13.50 -5.12
N LEU A 244 -7.43 -12.55 -4.43
CA LEU A 244 -6.05 -12.13 -4.69
C LEU A 244 -5.05 -13.27 -4.45
N ARG A 245 -5.18 -14.02 -3.35
CA ARG A 245 -4.31 -15.16 -3.03
C ARG A 245 -4.44 -16.34 -4.00
N ALA A 246 -5.62 -16.63 -4.52
CA ALA A 246 -5.83 -17.74 -5.44
C ALA A 246 -5.04 -17.57 -6.75
N HIS A 247 -4.70 -16.34 -7.12
CA HIS A 247 -3.90 -16.04 -8.31
C HIS A 247 -2.38 -16.02 -8.07
N GLU A 248 -1.92 -15.78 -6.82
CA GLU A 248 -0.49 -15.83 -6.47
C GLU A 248 0.05 -17.25 -6.33
N THR A 249 -0.78 -18.22 -5.95
CA THR A 249 -0.37 -19.63 -5.72
C THR A 249 -0.36 -20.48 -7.00
N SER A 250 -0.70 -19.92 -8.15
CA SER A 250 -0.73 -20.62 -9.45
C SER A 250 0.46 -20.26 -10.36
N SER A 251 1.54 -19.75 -9.78
CA SER A 251 2.82 -19.43 -10.48
C SER A 251 3.92 -20.40 -10.11
#